data_688e1c5fa3787a8c9779bc07000a5bba
#
_entry.id   688e1c5fa3787a8c9779bc07000a5bba
#
_cell.length_a   1.000
_cell.length_b   1.000
_cell.length_c   1.000
_cell.angle_alpha   90.00
_cell.angle_beta   90.00
_cell.angle_gamma   90.00
#
_symmetry.space_group_name_H-M   'P 1'
#
loop_
_entity.id
_entity.type
_entity.pdbx_description
1 polymer ?
#
loop_
_entity_poly.entity_id
_entity_poly.type
_entity_poly.pdbx_seq_one_letter_code
_entity_poly.pdbx_strand_id
1 'polypeptide(L)'
;MRYFRRHEAFFRRAGIAVLLLISFTLRVWNLNWDQGTHQHPDERYWSIVTADLIWEDPTGYFDSQNSTMNPYQSQDTWVYGTLPLFSVKAAAEFLEMDWFVSANIVKFADALGINLLESSTDMEGNTFQEKLFNSRYEVQLVGRLLSALLDSGTVLLVYFLGKAIFNRSVGFLSSILLTFTPLHLQYSHFHGSEIWTTFFATTVVLLSIYLFNLISSKSSNAPPFDAGIFLRASTIGAFIGMATASKFNAFLIFAAPLTVYALVCFRNTSIRSNTRRQGTYRIADFLSLLSATGLSAITSFRIFQPYAFDGFWKLSKDFIADINYLEAVNSGGNYPWVVQWVGRNTLLYPLESIFWSGMGPAISITVCLGLALGIREIIRNQNFILLAPLSAICVMVCLVAQQFNPLIRYLLPIYPTAIVFGGYGIYKLWIFGKVKVEEKYSWSVLSKAGTISAALLLSVSIFWGAAFINGVYNSTHPKIEASTWINKNIDAGSTLTSQLWDDSLPIRDKNFSDKKYGQVQLDLFRPDSWVDPETGVSKTSNLLNQLDQSDYIVEASNRIYDSVPRIPAKYPATSAYFRSLFSGELGFRQVAEFKNTPSLFGLDLPSRI
;
A
#
# COMPACT_ATOMS: atom_id res chain seq x y z
N MET A 1 21.01 -41.24 -0.45
CA MET A 1 20.32 -40.20 -1.24
C MET A 1 18.96 -39.76 -0.68
N ARG A 2 18.01 -40.66 -0.31
CA ARG A 2 16.68 -40.25 0.25
C ARG A 2 16.80 -39.47 1.59
N TYR A 3 17.72 -39.83 2.47
CA TYR A 3 17.98 -39.15 3.75
C TYR A 3 18.45 -37.71 3.54
N PHE A 4 19.45 -37.47 2.69
CA PHE A 4 19.96 -36.13 2.35
C PHE A 4 18.88 -35.23 1.72
N ARG A 5 18.03 -35.77 0.82
CA ARG A 5 16.92 -35.02 0.22
C ARG A 5 15.84 -34.63 1.24
N ARG A 6 15.58 -35.45 2.27
CA ARG A 6 14.65 -35.14 3.36
C ARG A 6 15.17 -33.98 4.24
N HIS A 7 16.45 -34.02 4.62
CA HIS A 7 17.08 -32.97 5.40
C HIS A 7 17.12 -31.64 4.63
N GLU A 8 17.48 -31.66 3.37
CA GLU A 8 17.47 -30.48 2.50
C GLU A 8 16.07 -29.86 2.32
N ALA A 9 15.03 -30.69 2.25
CA ALA A 9 13.66 -30.22 2.19
C ALA A 9 13.19 -29.64 3.53
N PHE A 10 13.62 -30.20 4.65
CA PHE A 10 13.35 -29.72 5.99
C PHE A 10 13.99 -28.33 6.22
N PHE A 11 15.30 -28.20 6.00
CA PHE A 11 15.99 -26.90 6.16
C PHE A 11 15.41 -25.81 5.29
N ARG A 12 14.97 -26.12 4.08
CA ARG A 12 14.32 -25.16 3.19
C ARG A 12 12.95 -24.71 3.70
N ARG A 13 12.13 -25.65 4.21
CA ARG A 13 10.82 -25.29 4.82
C ARG A 13 11.03 -24.47 6.08
N ALA A 14 11.99 -24.84 6.91
CA ALA A 14 12.36 -24.07 8.09
C ALA A 14 12.84 -22.65 7.72
N GLY A 15 13.67 -22.50 6.69
CA GLY A 15 14.12 -21.18 6.23
C GLY A 15 12.98 -20.26 5.76
N ILE A 16 11.97 -20.80 5.06
CA ILE A 16 10.79 -20.02 4.67
C ILE A 16 9.94 -19.67 5.91
N ALA A 17 9.74 -20.64 6.84
CA ALA A 17 8.98 -20.38 8.06
C ALA A 17 9.64 -19.29 8.92
N VAL A 18 10.96 -19.33 9.08
CA VAL A 18 11.73 -18.29 9.79
C VAL A 18 11.60 -16.94 9.08
N LEU A 19 11.70 -16.90 7.75
CA LEU A 19 11.52 -15.66 6.99
C LEU A 19 10.12 -15.06 7.15
N LEU A 20 9.09 -15.91 7.13
CA LEU A 20 7.71 -15.48 7.36
C LEU A 20 7.51 -14.94 8.78
N LEU A 21 8.12 -15.58 9.77
CA LEU A 21 8.11 -15.10 11.15
C LEU A 21 8.79 -13.73 11.26
N ILE A 22 9.97 -13.56 10.68
CA ILE A 22 10.66 -12.25 10.61
C ILE A 22 9.77 -11.22 9.90
N SER A 23 9.21 -11.59 8.76
CA SER A 23 8.32 -10.73 7.98
C SER A 23 7.13 -10.25 8.80
N PHE A 24 6.46 -11.17 9.49
CA PHE A 24 5.31 -10.84 10.33
C PHE A 24 5.73 -9.98 11.54
N THR A 25 6.81 -10.33 12.23
CA THR A 25 7.32 -9.55 13.36
C THR A 25 7.62 -8.09 12.97
N LEU A 26 8.27 -7.87 11.83
CA LEU A 26 8.55 -6.51 11.34
C LEU A 26 7.27 -5.72 11.03
N ARG A 27 6.19 -6.38 10.61
CA ARG A 27 4.91 -5.76 10.23
C ARG A 27 3.97 -5.48 11.39
N VAL A 28 4.16 -6.20 12.50
CA VAL A 28 3.41 -5.94 13.75
C VAL A 28 4.25 -5.15 14.77
N TRP A 29 5.50 -4.80 14.43
CA TRP A 29 6.37 -4.07 15.33
C TRP A 29 5.81 -2.69 15.62
N ASN A 30 5.53 -2.40 16.90
CA ASN A 30 4.88 -1.16 17.33
C ASN A 30 3.60 -0.85 16.52
N LEU A 31 2.67 -1.80 16.48
CA LEU A 31 1.45 -1.69 15.68
C LEU A 31 0.60 -0.45 16.07
N ASN A 32 0.66 -0.02 17.33
CA ASN A 32 0.03 1.20 17.84
C ASN A 32 1.01 2.41 17.81
N TRP A 33 1.72 2.60 16.68
CA TRP A 33 2.75 3.61 16.48
C TRP A 33 2.26 5.06 16.69
N ASP A 34 0.99 5.33 16.55
CA ASP A 34 0.35 6.63 16.76
C ASP A 34 -0.36 6.75 18.12
N GLN A 35 -0.23 5.76 19.00
CA GLN A 35 -0.81 5.74 20.34
C GLN A 35 -2.34 6.03 20.35
N GLY A 36 -3.06 5.57 19.32
CA GLY A 36 -4.49 5.78 19.18
C GLY A 36 -4.91 7.20 18.77
N THR A 37 -3.96 8.05 18.36
CA THR A 37 -4.26 9.44 17.98
C THR A 37 -4.65 9.61 16.51
N HIS A 38 -4.79 8.54 15.75
CA HIS A 38 -5.25 8.51 14.35
C HIS A 38 -4.50 9.48 13.42
N GLN A 39 -3.17 9.44 13.44
CA GLN A 39 -2.33 10.39 12.71
C GLN A 39 -2.35 10.23 11.18
N HIS A 40 -2.73 9.07 10.65
CA HIS A 40 -2.87 8.88 9.21
C HIS A 40 -4.30 9.25 8.76
N PRO A 41 -4.50 10.30 7.93
CA PRO A 41 -5.85 10.80 7.60
C PRO A 41 -6.75 9.75 6.93
N ASP A 42 -6.23 9.00 5.94
CA ASP A 42 -7.01 7.97 5.25
C ASP A 42 -7.41 6.86 6.23
N GLU A 43 -6.50 6.41 7.10
CA GLU A 43 -6.76 5.39 8.11
C GLU A 43 -7.80 5.84 9.13
N ARG A 44 -7.75 7.10 9.58
CA ARG A 44 -8.76 7.71 10.44
C ARG A 44 -10.14 7.60 9.80
N TYR A 45 -10.24 7.93 8.53
CA TYR A 45 -11.49 7.83 7.77
C TYR A 45 -11.97 6.38 7.66
N TRP A 46 -11.08 5.44 7.34
CA TRP A 46 -11.39 4.02 7.34
C TRP A 46 -11.91 3.55 8.70
N SER A 47 -11.29 3.94 9.80
CA SER A 47 -11.65 3.52 11.16
C SER A 47 -13.02 4.06 11.58
N ILE A 48 -13.32 5.32 11.24
CA ILE A 48 -14.64 5.92 11.49
C ILE A 48 -15.72 5.13 10.76
N VAL A 49 -15.57 4.92 9.47
CA VAL A 49 -16.57 4.23 8.65
C VAL A 49 -16.73 2.76 9.09
N THR A 50 -15.62 2.06 9.37
CA THR A 50 -15.68 0.67 9.83
C THR A 50 -16.43 0.54 11.17
N ALA A 51 -16.21 1.45 12.10
CA ALA A 51 -16.89 1.43 13.40
C ALA A 51 -18.40 1.71 13.26
N ASP A 52 -18.79 2.59 12.34
CA ASP A 52 -20.18 2.97 12.13
C ASP A 52 -21.02 1.86 11.43
N LEU A 53 -20.38 0.88 10.79
CA LEU A 53 -21.09 -0.23 10.14
C LEU A 53 -21.76 -1.16 11.18
N ILE A 54 -22.94 -1.65 10.85
CA ILE A 54 -23.68 -2.65 11.63
C ILE A 54 -23.99 -3.84 10.71
N TRP A 55 -23.61 -5.06 11.13
CA TRP A 55 -23.99 -6.28 10.41
C TRP A 55 -25.48 -6.50 10.48
N GLU A 56 -26.08 -6.71 9.33
CA GLU A 56 -27.48 -7.02 9.18
C GLU A 56 -27.73 -8.49 8.83
N ASP A 57 -29.00 -8.86 8.83
CA ASP A 57 -29.47 -10.08 8.19
C ASP A 57 -28.97 -10.10 6.73
N PRO A 58 -28.48 -11.26 6.22
CA PRO A 58 -28.04 -11.40 4.82
C PRO A 58 -29.03 -10.91 3.76
N THR A 59 -30.32 -10.82 4.08
CA THR A 59 -31.35 -10.31 3.19
C THR A 59 -31.22 -8.81 2.90
N GLY A 60 -30.72 -8.01 3.85
CA GLY A 60 -30.47 -6.57 3.69
C GLY A 60 -29.15 -6.23 3.02
N TYR A 61 -28.21 -7.17 2.91
CA TYR A 61 -26.84 -6.92 2.44
C TYR A 61 -26.74 -6.26 1.04
N PHE A 62 -27.67 -6.54 0.15
CA PHE A 62 -27.70 -5.98 -1.21
C PHE A 62 -28.66 -4.79 -1.38
N ASP A 63 -29.31 -4.34 -0.31
CA ASP A 63 -30.17 -3.15 -0.32
C ASP A 63 -29.32 -1.88 -0.17
N SER A 64 -29.01 -1.24 -1.31
CA SER A 64 -28.20 -0.02 -1.33
C SER A 64 -28.86 1.17 -0.65
N GLN A 65 -30.18 1.16 -0.45
CA GLN A 65 -30.92 2.29 0.11
C GLN A 65 -31.02 2.23 1.64
N ASN A 66 -31.13 1.03 2.23
CA ASN A 66 -31.47 0.87 3.65
C ASN A 66 -30.40 0.11 4.45
N SER A 67 -29.42 -0.52 3.79
CA SER A 67 -28.42 -1.33 4.50
C SER A 67 -27.52 -0.51 5.41
N THR A 68 -27.42 -0.89 6.67
CA THR A 68 -26.51 -0.31 7.68
C THR A 68 -25.04 -0.71 7.43
N MET A 69 -24.79 -1.62 6.46
CA MET A 69 -23.46 -1.96 5.95
C MET A 69 -23.00 -1.03 4.82
N ASN A 70 -23.89 -0.15 4.33
CA ASN A 70 -23.57 0.77 3.25
C ASN A 70 -22.77 1.98 3.78
N PRO A 71 -21.49 2.18 3.40
CA PRO A 71 -20.67 3.30 3.86
C PRO A 71 -21.26 4.68 3.48
N TYR A 72 -22.07 4.76 2.42
CA TYR A 72 -22.76 6.00 2.01
C TYR A 72 -23.88 6.43 2.97
N GLN A 73 -24.30 5.58 3.90
CA GLN A 73 -25.28 5.98 4.93
C GLN A 73 -24.65 6.88 6.00
N SER A 74 -23.35 6.76 6.24
CA SER A 74 -22.63 7.54 7.26
C SER A 74 -21.73 8.61 6.65
N GLN A 75 -21.47 8.55 5.34
CA GLN A 75 -20.52 9.44 4.64
C GLN A 75 -21.05 9.83 3.26
N ASP A 76 -20.82 11.07 2.85
CA ASP A 76 -21.20 11.56 1.51
C ASP A 76 -20.37 10.93 0.38
N THR A 77 -19.18 10.40 0.67
CA THR A 77 -18.26 9.83 -0.32
C THR A 77 -17.55 8.60 0.24
N TRP A 78 -17.38 7.56 -0.58
CA TRP A 78 -16.57 6.39 -0.24
C TRP A 78 -15.78 5.91 -1.45
N VAL A 79 -14.61 6.51 -1.68
CA VAL A 79 -13.75 6.26 -2.86
C VAL A 79 -12.96 4.95 -2.80
N TYR A 80 -13.14 4.16 -1.78
CA TYR A 80 -12.43 2.90 -1.55
C TYR A 80 -13.31 1.69 -1.81
N GLY A 81 -12.70 0.51 -1.86
CA GLY A 81 -13.44 -0.75 -1.89
C GLY A 81 -14.03 -1.14 -0.54
N THR A 82 -15.08 -1.96 -0.55
CA THR A 82 -15.76 -2.41 0.68
C THR A 82 -15.25 -3.75 1.20
N LEU A 83 -14.53 -4.55 0.40
CA LEU A 83 -14.01 -5.84 0.85
C LEU A 83 -13.08 -5.73 2.09
N PRO A 84 -12.06 -4.85 2.13
CA PRO A 84 -11.26 -4.66 3.33
C PRO A 84 -12.09 -4.16 4.51
N LEU A 85 -13.00 -3.21 4.26
CA LEU A 85 -13.89 -2.62 5.25
C LEU A 85 -14.71 -3.69 5.98
N PHE A 86 -15.43 -4.53 5.23
CA PHE A 86 -16.25 -5.61 5.78
C PHE A 86 -15.43 -6.69 6.47
N SER A 87 -14.24 -6.98 5.94
CA SER A 87 -13.36 -7.98 6.54
C SER A 87 -12.82 -7.53 7.89
N VAL A 88 -12.47 -6.25 8.03
CA VAL A 88 -12.01 -5.68 9.31
C VAL A 88 -13.18 -5.63 10.29
N LYS A 89 -14.36 -5.19 9.87
CA LYS A 89 -15.58 -5.21 10.70
C LYS A 89 -15.89 -6.62 11.21
N ALA A 90 -15.92 -7.61 10.31
CA ALA A 90 -16.16 -9.01 10.69
C ALA A 90 -15.12 -9.55 11.67
N ALA A 91 -13.84 -9.20 11.47
CA ALA A 91 -12.78 -9.61 12.38
C ALA A 91 -12.91 -8.93 13.76
N ALA A 92 -13.25 -7.65 13.80
CA ALA A 92 -13.48 -6.93 15.05
C ALA A 92 -14.62 -7.54 15.85
N GLU A 93 -15.76 -7.80 15.22
CA GLU A 93 -16.91 -8.44 15.89
C GLU A 93 -16.61 -9.89 16.31
N PHE A 94 -15.86 -10.64 15.50
CA PHE A 94 -15.42 -11.98 15.88
C PHE A 94 -14.53 -11.96 17.13
N LEU A 95 -13.63 -10.97 17.26
CA LEU A 95 -12.76 -10.82 18.41
C LEU A 95 -13.54 -10.42 19.69
N GLU A 96 -14.71 -9.81 19.55
CA GLU A 96 -15.59 -9.43 20.67
C GLU A 96 -16.49 -10.56 21.17
N MET A 97 -16.55 -11.70 20.48
CA MET A 97 -17.36 -12.83 20.95
C MET A 97 -16.84 -13.40 22.27
N ASP A 98 -17.71 -13.60 23.24
CA ASP A 98 -17.38 -13.98 24.63
C ASP A 98 -16.46 -15.20 24.76
N TRP A 99 -16.59 -16.20 23.87
CA TRP A 99 -15.74 -17.39 23.88
C TRP A 99 -14.29 -17.11 23.45
N PHE A 100 -14.05 -16.03 22.70
CA PHE A 100 -12.72 -15.64 22.23
C PHE A 100 -12.00 -14.76 23.25
N VAL A 101 -12.74 -13.90 23.97
CA VAL A 101 -12.21 -12.97 24.98
C VAL A 101 -11.76 -13.72 26.23
N SER A 102 -12.29 -14.94 26.47
CA SER A 102 -12.31 -15.56 27.80
C SER A 102 -10.99 -16.06 28.36
N ALA A 103 -9.87 -16.19 27.69
CA ALA A 103 -8.71 -16.73 28.42
C ALA A 103 -7.28 -16.37 27.95
N ASN A 104 -6.98 -16.30 26.67
CA ASN A 104 -5.56 -16.27 26.28
C ASN A 104 -5.18 -15.09 25.37
N ILE A 105 -6.14 -14.42 24.75
CA ILE A 105 -5.90 -13.35 23.79
C ILE A 105 -5.64 -12.03 24.48
N VAL A 106 -6.35 -11.73 25.56
CA VAL A 106 -6.05 -10.56 26.41
C VAL A 106 -4.58 -10.60 26.85
N LYS A 107 -4.10 -11.75 27.35
CA LYS A 107 -2.70 -11.93 27.75
C LYS A 107 -1.72 -11.83 26.57
N PHE A 108 -2.11 -12.29 25.38
CA PHE A 108 -1.28 -12.18 24.20
C PHE A 108 -1.24 -10.73 23.67
N ALA A 109 -2.35 -10.02 23.73
CA ALA A 109 -2.44 -8.62 23.35
C ALA A 109 -1.67 -7.73 24.33
N ASP A 110 -1.78 -7.97 25.65
CA ASP A 110 -0.98 -7.30 26.68
C ASP A 110 0.52 -7.54 26.46
N ALA A 111 0.90 -8.74 26.06
CA ALA A 111 2.28 -9.07 25.70
C ALA A 111 2.78 -8.32 24.43
N LEU A 112 1.87 -7.90 23.55
CA LEU A 112 2.13 -7.05 22.38
C LEU A 112 2.02 -5.55 22.68
N GLY A 113 1.75 -5.16 23.95
CA GLY A 113 1.53 -3.77 24.35
C GLY A 113 0.17 -3.21 23.92
N ILE A 114 -0.77 -4.09 23.60
CA ILE A 114 -2.16 -3.74 23.24
C ILE A 114 -3.01 -3.94 24.51
N ASN A 115 -3.31 -2.87 25.22
CA ASN A 115 -4.26 -2.92 26.35
C ASN A 115 -5.68 -3.16 25.81
N LEU A 116 -6.19 -4.36 25.95
CA LEU A 116 -7.52 -4.77 25.45
C LEU A 116 -8.65 -4.53 26.44
N LEU A 117 -8.39 -4.03 27.63
CA LEU A 117 -9.38 -3.86 28.69
C LEU A 117 -9.21 -2.50 29.37
N GLU A 118 -9.79 -1.45 28.79
CA GLU A 118 -10.13 -0.25 29.57
C GLU A 118 -11.56 -0.39 30.10
N SER A 119 -11.71 -0.34 31.41
CA SER A 119 -13.02 -0.22 32.04
C SER A 119 -13.40 1.25 32.10
N SER A 120 -14.39 1.69 31.32
CA SER A 120 -15.01 2.99 31.50
C SER A 120 -16.10 2.87 32.56
N THR A 121 -16.10 3.77 33.53
CA THR A 121 -17.18 3.96 34.52
C THR A 121 -18.07 5.10 34.07
N ASP A 122 -19.39 4.87 34.00
CA ASP A 122 -20.36 5.94 33.79
C ASP A 122 -20.46 6.87 35.00
N MET A 123 -21.21 7.98 34.88
CA MET A 123 -21.41 8.92 35.99
C MET A 123 -22.20 8.31 37.18
N GLU A 124 -22.72 7.10 37.03
CA GLU A 124 -23.47 6.37 38.08
C GLU A 124 -22.63 5.26 38.73
N GLY A 125 -21.35 5.09 38.32
CA GLY A 125 -20.43 4.11 38.92
C GLY A 125 -20.56 2.69 38.38
N ASN A 126 -21.30 2.47 37.29
CA ASN A 126 -21.39 1.17 36.64
C ASN A 126 -20.20 1.01 35.67
N THR A 127 -19.46 -0.07 35.85
CA THR A 127 -18.40 -0.48 34.91
C THR A 127 -19.04 -1.13 33.70
N PHE A 128 -19.00 -0.46 32.56
CA PHE A 128 -19.27 -1.08 31.28
C PHE A 128 -17.96 -1.64 30.73
N GLN A 129 -17.94 -2.92 30.39
CA GLN A 129 -16.96 -3.43 29.43
C GLN A 129 -17.35 -2.86 28.05
N GLU A 130 -16.74 -1.75 27.66
CA GLU A 130 -16.86 -1.28 26.30
C GLU A 130 -16.34 -2.39 25.37
N LYS A 131 -17.09 -2.66 24.31
CA LYS A 131 -16.69 -3.59 23.25
C LYS A 131 -15.50 -2.99 22.50
N LEU A 132 -14.30 -3.37 22.91
CA LEU A 132 -13.06 -2.70 22.62
C LEU A 132 -12.68 -2.71 21.14
N PHE A 133 -13.01 -3.78 20.40
CA PHE A 133 -12.54 -3.93 19.02
C PHE A 133 -13.42 -3.27 17.96
N ASN A 134 -14.59 -2.77 18.32
CA ASN A 134 -15.53 -2.10 17.43
C ASN A 134 -15.61 -0.58 17.66
N SER A 135 -14.86 -0.03 18.62
CA SER A 135 -14.77 1.40 18.79
C SER A 135 -13.99 2.05 17.66
N ARG A 136 -14.26 3.33 17.40
CA ARG A 136 -13.52 4.11 16.39
C ARG A 136 -12.02 4.14 16.63
N TYR A 137 -11.59 3.97 17.88
CA TYR A 137 -10.18 4.03 18.28
C TYR A 137 -9.44 2.71 18.11
N GLU A 138 -10.14 1.57 18.24
CA GLU A 138 -9.52 0.25 18.34
C GLU A 138 -9.60 -0.56 17.05
N VAL A 139 -10.64 -0.32 16.24
CA VAL A 139 -10.85 -1.01 14.96
C VAL A 139 -9.67 -0.84 13.99
N GLN A 140 -8.92 0.25 14.12
CA GLN A 140 -7.70 0.46 13.33
C GLN A 140 -6.63 -0.59 13.64
N LEU A 141 -6.48 -1.03 14.89
CA LEU A 141 -5.50 -2.06 15.27
C LEU A 141 -5.85 -3.40 14.63
N VAL A 142 -7.14 -3.75 14.57
CA VAL A 142 -7.61 -4.93 13.85
C VAL A 142 -7.28 -4.82 12.36
N GLY A 143 -7.55 -3.67 11.75
CA GLY A 143 -7.22 -3.41 10.35
C GLY A 143 -5.71 -3.48 10.06
N ARG A 144 -4.87 -2.93 10.93
CA ARG A 144 -3.41 -3.02 10.87
C ARG A 144 -2.92 -4.46 10.99
N LEU A 145 -3.46 -5.23 11.93
CA LEU A 145 -3.10 -6.65 12.11
C LEU A 145 -3.45 -7.47 10.86
N LEU A 146 -4.63 -7.27 10.28
CA LEU A 146 -5.02 -7.94 9.04
C LEU A 146 -4.13 -7.52 7.86
N SER A 147 -3.76 -6.25 7.76
CA SER A 147 -2.79 -5.77 6.77
C SER A 147 -1.43 -6.45 6.94
N ALA A 148 -0.93 -6.56 8.18
CA ALA A 148 0.32 -7.25 8.50
C ALA A 148 0.30 -8.74 8.11
N LEU A 149 -0.82 -9.42 8.38
CA LEU A 149 -1.04 -10.83 8.01
C LEU A 149 -1.06 -11.02 6.49
N LEU A 150 -1.83 -10.20 5.76
CA LEU A 150 -1.92 -10.28 4.30
C LEU A 150 -0.60 -9.94 3.62
N ASP A 151 0.13 -8.94 4.12
CA ASP A 151 1.42 -8.60 3.53
C ASP A 151 2.49 -9.68 3.80
N SER A 152 2.46 -10.32 4.97
CA SER A 152 3.27 -11.52 5.25
C SER A 152 2.86 -12.68 4.33
N GLY A 153 1.56 -12.83 4.05
CA GLY A 153 1.05 -13.75 3.04
C GLY A 153 1.57 -13.42 1.63
N THR A 154 1.70 -12.13 1.29
CA THR A 154 2.28 -11.68 0.02
C THR A 154 3.75 -12.08 -0.11
N VAL A 155 4.53 -12.07 0.96
CA VAL A 155 5.91 -12.59 0.97
C VAL A 155 5.94 -14.08 0.59
N LEU A 156 4.98 -14.88 1.07
CA LEU A 156 4.85 -16.29 0.68
C LEU A 156 4.42 -16.44 -0.79
N LEU A 157 3.48 -15.62 -1.27
CA LEU A 157 3.08 -15.62 -2.69
C LEU A 157 4.26 -15.31 -3.60
N VAL A 158 5.11 -14.35 -3.25
CA VAL A 158 6.33 -13.99 -3.98
C VAL A 158 7.32 -15.17 -4.06
N TYR A 159 7.47 -15.93 -2.97
CA TYR A 159 8.24 -17.17 -3.02
C TYR A 159 7.72 -18.13 -4.09
N PHE A 160 6.41 -18.36 -4.09
CA PHE A 160 5.81 -19.28 -5.08
C PHE A 160 5.87 -18.71 -6.49
N LEU A 161 5.70 -17.41 -6.67
CA LEU A 161 5.77 -16.75 -7.97
C LEU A 161 7.19 -16.84 -8.56
N GLY A 162 8.21 -16.47 -7.79
CA GLY A 162 9.60 -16.59 -8.21
C GLY A 162 10.02 -18.02 -8.50
N LYS A 163 9.53 -18.99 -7.70
CA LYS A 163 9.72 -20.42 -7.93
C LYS A 163 9.04 -20.91 -9.21
N ALA A 164 7.83 -20.40 -9.52
CA ALA A 164 7.04 -20.83 -10.67
C ALA A 164 7.58 -20.29 -11.99
N ILE A 165 8.12 -19.07 -11.98
CA ILE A 165 8.68 -18.41 -13.17
C ILE A 165 10.12 -18.85 -13.42
N PHE A 166 10.94 -18.91 -12.38
CA PHE A 166 12.38 -19.17 -12.49
C PHE A 166 12.80 -20.43 -11.72
N ASN A 167 13.03 -20.31 -10.43
CA ASN A 167 13.42 -21.43 -9.56
C ASN A 167 13.26 -21.07 -8.06
N ARG A 168 13.48 -22.06 -7.19
CA ARG A 168 13.32 -21.93 -5.73
C ARG A 168 14.25 -20.87 -5.11
N SER A 169 15.47 -20.72 -5.61
CA SER A 169 16.43 -19.74 -5.09
C SER A 169 15.98 -18.33 -5.41
N VAL A 170 15.46 -18.09 -6.61
CA VAL A 170 14.86 -16.79 -6.99
C VAL A 170 13.66 -16.50 -6.09
N GLY A 171 12.76 -17.48 -5.88
CA GLY A 171 11.63 -17.29 -4.98
C GLY A 171 12.06 -16.86 -3.56
N PHE A 172 13.07 -17.53 -2.99
CA PHE A 172 13.57 -17.22 -1.65
C PHE A 172 14.24 -15.84 -1.57
N LEU A 173 15.08 -15.49 -2.55
CA LEU A 173 15.71 -14.17 -2.62
C LEU A 173 14.67 -13.06 -2.78
N SER A 174 13.67 -13.25 -3.62
CA SER A 174 12.58 -12.30 -3.80
C SER A 174 11.77 -12.10 -2.51
N SER A 175 11.52 -13.17 -1.76
CA SER A 175 10.83 -13.08 -0.47
C SER A 175 11.64 -12.29 0.57
N ILE A 176 12.97 -12.45 0.59
CA ILE A 176 13.84 -11.63 1.44
C ILE A 176 13.72 -10.16 1.05
N LEU A 177 13.83 -9.84 -0.25
CA LEU A 177 13.73 -8.46 -0.72
C LEU A 177 12.39 -7.83 -0.34
N LEU A 178 11.27 -8.55 -0.52
CA LEU A 178 9.94 -8.03 -0.17
C LEU A 178 9.79 -7.84 1.35
N THR A 179 10.37 -8.74 2.16
CA THR A 179 10.34 -8.62 3.62
C THR A 179 10.91 -7.28 4.11
N PHE A 180 11.94 -6.77 3.43
CA PHE A 180 12.64 -5.54 3.79
C PHE A 180 12.34 -4.35 2.87
N THR A 181 11.27 -4.42 2.08
CA THR A 181 10.83 -3.31 1.21
C THR A 181 10.12 -2.23 2.03
N PRO A 182 10.62 -0.98 2.11
CA PRO A 182 10.08 0.06 2.99
C PRO A 182 8.60 0.34 2.78
N LEU A 183 8.14 0.48 1.53
CA LEU A 183 6.74 0.80 1.25
C LEU A 183 5.78 -0.32 1.70
N HIS A 184 6.19 -1.59 1.60
CA HIS A 184 5.43 -2.72 2.14
C HIS A 184 5.39 -2.68 3.67
N LEU A 185 6.53 -2.43 4.31
CA LEU A 185 6.59 -2.24 5.76
C LEU A 185 5.69 -1.09 6.21
N GLN A 186 5.68 0.04 5.49
CA GLN A 186 4.83 1.18 5.80
C GLN A 186 3.34 0.84 5.71
N TYR A 187 2.90 0.33 4.56
CA TYR A 187 1.47 0.08 4.34
C TYR A 187 0.92 -1.12 5.11
N SER A 188 1.76 -2.04 5.57
CA SER A 188 1.35 -3.10 6.50
C SER A 188 1.01 -2.59 7.91
N HIS A 189 1.44 -1.36 8.27
CA HIS A 189 1.09 -0.69 9.53
C HIS A 189 -0.15 0.20 9.42
N PHE A 190 -0.86 0.17 8.29
CA PHE A 190 -2.06 0.99 8.10
C PHE A 190 -3.30 0.13 7.86
N HIS A 191 -4.42 0.57 8.44
CA HIS A 191 -5.74 0.10 8.08
C HIS A 191 -6.16 0.79 6.78
N GLY A 192 -6.12 0.08 5.66
CA GLY A 192 -6.45 0.61 4.32
C GLY A 192 -6.53 -0.47 3.26
N SER A 193 -6.73 -0.06 2.02
CA SER A 193 -6.97 -0.97 0.87
C SER A 193 -5.71 -1.48 0.18
N GLU A 194 -4.56 -0.83 0.36
CA GLU A 194 -3.37 -1.01 -0.46
C GLU A 194 -2.80 -2.44 -0.36
N ILE A 195 -2.68 -2.96 0.85
CA ILE A 195 -2.15 -4.31 1.09
C ILE A 195 -3.13 -5.39 0.60
N TRP A 196 -4.43 -5.20 0.82
CA TRP A 196 -5.46 -6.11 0.32
C TRP A 196 -5.40 -6.23 -1.20
N THR A 197 -5.39 -5.09 -1.88
CA THR A 197 -5.24 -5.00 -3.33
C THR A 197 -3.97 -5.72 -3.80
N THR A 198 -2.84 -5.49 -3.12
CA THR A 198 -1.55 -6.08 -3.45
C THR A 198 -1.52 -7.60 -3.28
N PHE A 199 -2.11 -8.11 -2.21
CA PHE A 199 -2.24 -9.54 -1.96
C PHE A 199 -3.05 -10.24 -3.07
N PHE A 200 -4.23 -9.70 -3.40
CA PHE A 200 -5.08 -10.27 -4.45
C PHE A 200 -4.47 -10.13 -5.84
N ALA A 201 -3.88 -8.99 -6.16
CA ALA A 201 -3.17 -8.78 -7.43
C ALA A 201 -2.00 -9.77 -7.61
N THR A 202 -1.20 -9.98 -6.57
CA THR A 202 -0.10 -10.96 -6.58
C THR A 202 -0.63 -12.38 -6.76
N THR A 203 -1.75 -12.70 -6.13
CA THR A 203 -2.44 -14.00 -6.29
C THR A 203 -2.89 -14.21 -7.73
N VAL A 204 -3.47 -13.19 -8.38
CA VAL A 204 -3.88 -13.24 -9.80
C VAL A 204 -2.69 -13.56 -10.70
N VAL A 205 -1.56 -12.86 -10.52
CA VAL A 205 -0.35 -13.12 -11.32
C VAL A 205 0.16 -14.55 -11.09
N LEU A 206 0.23 -14.99 -9.83
CA LEU A 206 0.69 -16.34 -9.48
C LEU A 206 -0.19 -17.44 -10.11
N LEU A 207 -1.51 -17.32 -9.97
CA LEU A 207 -2.45 -18.28 -10.52
C LEU A 207 -2.41 -18.30 -12.06
N SER A 208 -2.21 -17.15 -12.69
CA SER A 208 -2.04 -17.04 -14.14
C SER A 208 -0.79 -17.81 -14.62
N ILE A 209 0.33 -17.66 -13.90
CA ILE A 209 1.57 -18.42 -14.19
C ILE A 209 1.37 -19.92 -13.95
N TYR A 210 0.68 -20.32 -12.90
CA TYR A 210 0.37 -21.74 -12.66
C TYR A 210 -0.53 -22.32 -13.75
N LEU A 211 -1.53 -21.56 -14.21
CA LEU A 211 -2.39 -22.00 -15.32
C LEU A 211 -1.59 -22.17 -16.62
N PHE A 212 -0.70 -21.22 -16.94
CA PHE A 212 0.20 -21.37 -18.08
C PHE A 212 1.06 -22.64 -17.99
N ASN A 213 1.73 -22.85 -16.85
CA ASN A 213 2.59 -24.00 -16.64
C ASN A 213 1.81 -25.32 -16.73
N LEU A 214 0.58 -25.36 -16.19
CA LEU A 214 -0.29 -26.52 -16.27
C LEU A 214 -0.65 -26.87 -17.71
N ILE A 215 -1.13 -25.88 -18.49
CA ILE A 215 -1.53 -26.10 -19.89
C ILE A 215 -0.31 -26.49 -20.73
N SER A 216 0.84 -25.84 -20.51
CA SER A 216 2.07 -26.13 -21.25
C SER A 216 2.65 -27.52 -20.93
N SER A 217 2.33 -28.10 -19.79
CA SER A 217 2.78 -29.46 -19.40
C SER A 217 1.86 -30.58 -19.85
N LYS A 218 0.66 -30.27 -20.39
CA LYS A 218 -0.27 -31.30 -20.88
C LYS A 218 0.29 -32.00 -22.12
N SER A 219 0.03 -33.31 -22.16
CA SER A 219 0.36 -34.14 -23.34
C SER A 219 -0.38 -33.67 -24.59
N SER A 220 0.25 -33.84 -25.74
CA SER A 220 -0.35 -33.48 -27.05
C SER A 220 -1.67 -34.22 -27.34
N ASN A 221 -1.94 -35.32 -26.68
CA ASN A 221 -3.14 -36.14 -26.86
C ASN A 221 -4.27 -35.81 -25.86
N ALA A 222 -4.00 -35.00 -24.81
CA ALA A 222 -5.03 -34.57 -23.87
C ALA A 222 -5.79 -33.36 -24.41
N PRO A 223 -7.10 -33.23 -24.14
CA PRO A 223 -7.83 -32.01 -24.48
C PRO A 223 -7.12 -30.82 -23.80
N PRO A 224 -6.76 -29.79 -24.56
CA PRO A 224 -6.00 -28.65 -24.01
C PRO A 224 -6.82 -27.90 -22.95
N PHE A 225 -8.15 -27.89 -23.09
CA PHE A 225 -9.07 -27.23 -22.20
C PHE A 225 -10.11 -28.22 -21.66
N ASP A 226 -10.20 -28.30 -20.34
CA ASP A 226 -11.15 -29.11 -19.58
C ASP A 226 -11.82 -28.26 -18.48
N ALA A 227 -12.82 -28.81 -17.82
CA ALA A 227 -13.55 -28.14 -16.73
C ALA A 227 -12.61 -27.63 -15.63
N GLY A 228 -11.50 -28.30 -15.36
CA GLY A 228 -10.51 -27.88 -14.38
C GLY A 228 -9.74 -26.62 -14.79
N ILE A 229 -9.54 -26.38 -16.09
CA ILE A 229 -8.93 -25.14 -16.60
C ILE A 229 -9.90 -23.98 -16.49
N PHE A 230 -11.18 -24.19 -16.85
CA PHE A 230 -12.22 -23.18 -16.69
C PHE A 230 -12.45 -22.80 -15.23
N LEU A 231 -12.44 -23.77 -14.31
CA LEU A 231 -12.52 -23.51 -12.88
C LEU A 231 -11.35 -22.64 -12.39
N ARG A 232 -10.13 -22.89 -12.87
CA ARG A 232 -8.97 -22.05 -12.54
C ARG A 232 -9.06 -20.65 -13.13
N ALA A 233 -9.56 -20.51 -14.36
CA ALA A 233 -9.85 -19.22 -14.98
C ALA A 233 -10.90 -18.43 -14.16
N SER A 234 -11.97 -19.10 -13.72
CA SER A 234 -12.97 -18.51 -12.83
C SER A 234 -12.37 -18.12 -11.47
N THR A 235 -11.47 -18.94 -10.90
CA THR A 235 -10.76 -18.59 -9.66
C THR A 235 -9.89 -17.34 -9.84
N ILE A 236 -9.17 -17.22 -10.96
CA ILE A 236 -8.43 -15.99 -11.31
C ILE A 236 -9.38 -14.80 -11.37
N GLY A 237 -10.54 -14.96 -12.02
CA GLY A 237 -11.58 -13.92 -12.10
C GLY A 237 -12.08 -13.50 -10.71
N ALA A 238 -12.37 -14.45 -9.84
CA ALA A 238 -12.81 -14.17 -8.48
C ALA A 238 -11.79 -13.28 -7.73
N PHE A 239 -10.49 -13.59 -7.83
CA PHE A 239 -9.44 -12.77 -7.22
C PHE A 239 -9.27 -11.40 -7.89
N ILE A 240 -9.54 -11.26 -9.18
CA ILE A 240 -9.60 -9.95 -9.85
C ILE A 240 -10.76 -9.13 -9.27
N GLY A 241 -11.94 -9.74 -9.10
CA GLY A 241 -13.10 -9.09 -8.48
C GLY A 241 -12.80 -8.64 -7.05
N MET A 242 -12.15 -9.48 -6.23
CA MET A 242 -11.70 -9.12 -4.87
C MET A 242 -10.68 -7.98 -4.87
N ALA A 243 -9.71 -8.00 -5.77
CA ALA A 243 -8.74 -6.91 -5.91
C ALA A 243 -9.44 -5.60 -6.27
N THR A 244 -10.40 -5.63 -7.21
CA THR A 244 -11.19 -4.47 -7.64
C THR A 244 -12.12 -3.98 -6.53
N ALA A 245 -12.71 -4.89 -5.74
CA ALA A 245 -13.52 -4.57 -4.56
C ALA A 245 -12.68 -4.09 -3.36
N SER A 246 -11.36 -4.17 -3.43
CA SER A 246 -10.43 -3.53 -2.48
C SER A 246 -10.02 -2.14 -2.98
N LYS A 247 -9.71 -2.00 -4.26
CA LYS A 247 -9.38 -0.73 -4.90
C LYS A 247 -9.71 -0.78 -6.40
N PHE A 248 -10.53 0.15 -6.86
CA PHE A 248 -11.15 0.07 -8.18
C PHE A 248 -10.13 -0.11 -9.34
N ASN A 249 -9.01 0.61 -9.34
CA ASN A 249 -8.01 0.52 -10.39
C ASN A 249 -7.28 -0.84 -10.47
N ALA A 250 -7.47 -1.72 -9.49
CA ALA A 250 -6.85 -3.04 -9.48
C ALA A 250 -7.37 -3.99 -10.57
N PHE A 251 -8.50 -3.67 -11.23
CA PHE A 251 -8.99 -4.46 -12.36
C PHE A 251 -7.93 -4.58 -13.48
N LEU A 252 -7.03 -3.62 -13.60
CA LEU A 252 -5.95 -3.61 -14.60
C LEU A 252 -4.97 -4.78 -14.46
N ILE A 253 -4.95 -5.47 -13.32
CA ILE A 253 -4.16 -6.70 -13.15
C ILE A 253 -4.61 -7.81 -14.11
N PHE A 254 -5.80 -7.67 -14.72
CA PHE A 254 -6.30 -8.54 -15.76
C PHE A 254 -5.35 -8.66 -16.96
N ALA A 255 -4.44 -7.72 -17.16
CA ALA A 255 -3.40 -7.79 -18.19
C ALA A 255 -2.56 -9.07 -18.10
N ALA A 256 -2.30 -9.59 -16.89
CA ALA A 256 -1.51 -10.82 -16.70
C ALA A 256 -2.23 -12.07 -17.23
N PRO A 257 -3.45 -12.43 -16.78
CA PRO A 257 -4.17 -13.59 -17.34
C PRO A 257 -4.51 -13.40 -18.81
N LEU A 258 -4.85 -12.19 -19.28
CA LEU A 258 -5.07 -11.92 -20.70
C LEU A 258 -3.86 -12.31 -21.56
N THR A 259 -2.67 -11.91 -21.11
CA THR A 259 -1.40 -12.28 -21.78
C THR A 259 -1.19 -13.79 -21.76
N VAL A 260 -1.47 -14.47 -20.64
CA VAL A 260 -1.40 -15.92 -20.55
C VAL A 260 -2.35 -16.58 -21.55
N TYR A 261 -3.60 -16.15 -21.60
CA TYR A 261 -4.62 -16.70 -22.52
C TYR A 261 -4.20 -16.53 -23.98
N ALA A 262 -3.70 -15.35 -24.34
CA ALA A 262 -3.15 -15.10 -25.67
C ALA A 262 -1.97 -16.02 -26.01
N LEU A 263 -1.02 -16.19 -25.09
CA LEU A 263 0.13 -17.09 -25.28
C LEU A 263 -0.29 -18.56 -25.46
N VAL A 264 -1.24 -19.03 -24.68
CA VAL A 264 -1.70 -20.44 -24.71
C VAL A 264 -2.50 -20.74 -25.96
N CYS A 265 -3.37 -19.80 -26.38
CA CYS A 265 -4.28 -20.01 -27.51
C CYS A 265 -3.62 -19.76 -28.87
N PHE A 266 -2.73 -18.75 -28.97
CA PHE A 266 -2.26 -18.28 -30.29
C PHE A 266 -0.80 -18.62 -30.62
N ARG A 267 0.07 -18.85 -29.62
CA ARG A 267 1.50 -19.06 -29.85
C ARG A 267 1.87 -20.46 -30.40
N ASN A 268 1.16 -21.51 -30.02
CA ASN A 268 1.47 -22.88 -30.45
C ASN A 268 1.15 -23.18 -31.91
N THR A 269 1.00 -22.14 -32.75
CA THR A 269 0.59 -22.27 -34.15
C THR A 269 1.68 -22.71 -35.10
N SER A 270 2.96 -22.60 -34.72
CA SER A 270 4.07 -22.81 -35.67
C SER A 270 4.45 -24.27 -35.92
N ILE A 271 3.94 -25.23 -35.17
CA ILE A 271 4.44 -26.62 -35.21
C ILE A 271 3.42 -27.65 -35.70
N ARG A 272 2.12 -27.38 -35.75
CA ARG A 272 1.12 -28.38 -36.18
C ARG A 272 -0.07 -27.84 -36.94
N SER A 273 -0.07 -28.21 -38.21
CA SER A 273 -1.19 -28.46 -39.14
C SER A 273 -2.09 -27.32 -39.62
N ASN A 274 -2.15 -27.29 -40.89
CA ASN A 274 -2.81 -26.55 -41.98
C ASN A 274 -4.34 -26.62 -42.05
N THR A 275 -5.14 -26.63 -40.98
CA THR A 275 -6.58 -26.67 -41.12
C THR A 275 -7.29 -25.45 -40.51
N ARG A 276 -8.11 -24.79 -41.33
CA ARG A 276 -8.98 -23.64 -40.99
C ARG A 276 -9.89 -23.93 -39.76
N ARG A 277 -10.26 -25.18 -39.51
CA ARG A 277 -11.02 -25.63 -38.34
C ARG A 277 -10.31 -25.43 -36.99
N GLN A 278 -8.98 -25.54 -36.94
CA GLN A 278 -8.24 -25.39 -35.68
C GLN A 278 -8.14 -23.92 -35.22
N GLY A 279 -8.16 -22.94 -36.13
CA GLY A 279 -8.20 -21.54 -35.79
C GLY A 279 -9.46 -21.12 -35.04
N THR A 280 -10.61 -21.67 -35.46
CA THR A 280 -11.90 -21.35 -34.85
C THR A 280 -12.02 -21.88 -33.42
N TYR A 281 -11.51 -23.08 -33.13
CA TYR A 281 -11.52 -23.64 -31.78
C TYR A 281 -10.61 -22.82 -30.82
N ARG A 282 -9.50 -22.31 -31.27
CA ARG A 282 -8.59 -21.49 -30.46
C ARG A 282 -9.19 -20.15 -30.05
N ILE A 283 -9.93 -19.51 -30.94
CA ILE A 283 -10.67 -18.28 -30.64
C ILE A 283 -11.79 -18.58 -29.64
N ALA A 284 -12.52 -19.70 -29.83
CA ALA A 284 -13.55 -20.12 -28.90
C ALA A 284 -12.99 -20.40 -27.51
N ASP A 285 -11.85 -21.09 -27.40
CA ASP A 285 -11.18 -21.36 -26.13
C ASP A 285 -10.72 -20.05 -25.45
N PHE A 286 -10.12 -19.13 -26.20
CA PHE A 286 -9.72 -17.81 -25.71
C PHE A 286 -10.92 -17.03 -25.17
N LEU A 287 -12.00 -16.94 -25.94
CA LEU A 287 -13.22 -16.26 -25.51
C LEU A 287 -13.87 -16.94 -24.30
N SER A 288 -13.83 -18.28 -24.23
CA SER A 288 -14.36 -19.03 -23.09
C SER A 288 -13.57 -18.76 -21.80
N LEU A 289 -12.24 -18.69 -21.89
CA LEU A 289 -11.39 -18.30 -20.74
C LEU A 289 -11.66 -16.86 -20.31
N LEU A 290 -11.79 -15.94 -21.27
CA LEU A 290 -12.16 -14.55 -20.99
C LEU A 290 -13.53 -14.46 -20.33
N SER A 291 -14.51 -15.18 -20.84
CA SER A 291 -15.88 -15.20 -20.30
C SER A 291 -15.91 -15.77 -18.89
N ALA A 292 -15.24 -16.92 -18.64
CA ALA A 292 -15.16 -17.52 -17.32
C ALA A 292 -14.49 -16.59 -16.30
N THR A 293 -13.40 -15.95 -16.69
CA THR A 293 -12.70 -14.99 -15.84
C THR A 293 -13.52 -13.72 -15.62
N GLY A 294 -14.09 -13.15 -16.69
CA GLY A 294 -14.88 -11.91 -16.64
C GLY A 294 -16.15 -12.06 -15.81
N LEU A 295 -16.94 -13.12 -16.06
CA LEU A 295 -18.16 -13.38 -15.29
C LEU A 295 -17.85 -13.59 -13.80
N SER A 296 -16.81 -14.36 -13.50
CA SER A 296 -16.43 -14.59 -12.11
C SER A 296 -15.88 -13.32 -11.44
N ALA A 297 -15.16 -12.46 -12.17
CA ALA A 297 -14.68 -11.18 -11.66
C ALA A 297 -15.85 -10.23 -11.35
N ILE A 298 -16.82 -10.13 -12.26
CA ILE A 298 -18.01 -9.30 -12.05
C ILE A 298 -18.85 -9.83 -10.88
N THR A 299 -19.04 -11.14 -10.79
CA THR A 299 -19.80 -11.76 -9.68
C THR A 299 -19.11 -11.50 -8.35
N SER A 300 -17.79 -11.72 -8.28
CA SER A 300 -16.99 -11.46 -7.08
C SER A 300 -17.02 -9.98 -6.71
N PHE A 301 -16.85 -9.08 -7.67
CA PHE A 301 -16.97 -7.63 -7.44
C PHE A 301 -18.37 -7.27 -6.91
N ARG A 302 -19.45 -7.82 -7.51
CA ARG A 302 -20.82 -7.58 -7.06
C ARG A 302 -21.06 -8.03 -5.61
N ILE A 303 -20.43 -9.13 -5.21
CA ILE A 303 -20.54 -9.65 -3.83
C ILE A 303 -19.79 -8.75 -2.85
N PHE A 304 -18.56 -8.35 -3.18
CA PHE A 304 -17.66 -7.65 -2.26
C PHE A 304 -17.70 -6.13 -2.36
N GLN A 305 -18.41 -5.59 -3.37
CA GLN A 305 -18.70 -4.15 -3.54
C GLN A 305 -20.21 -3.97 -3.85
N PRO A 306 -21.10 -4.38 -2.92
CA PRO A 306 -22.53 -4.43 -3.21
C PRO A 306 -23.13 -3.06 -3.51
N TYR A 307 -22.67 -2.02 -2.87
CA TYR A 307 -23.21 -0.65 -2.94
C TYR A 307 -22.69 0.17 -4.12
N ALA A 308 -21.83 -0.42 -4.96
CA ALA A 308 -21.59 0.11 -6.30
C ALA A 308 -22.81 0.00 -7.21
N PHE A 309 -23.88 -0.70 -6.79
CA PHE A 309 -25.05 -0.99 -7.60
C PHE A 309 -26.36 -0.66 -6.88
N ASP A 310 -27.29 -0.03 -7.63
CA ASP A 310 -28.69 0.08 -7.29
C ASP A 310 -29.45 -1.07 -7.93
N GLY A 311 -29.90 -2.05 -7.12
CA GLY A 311 -30.50 -3.28 -7.62
C GLY A 311 -29.46 -4.25 -8.21
N PHE A 312 -29.79 -4.98 -9.27
CA PHE A 312 -28.97 -6.11 -9.72
C PHE A 312 -27.74 -5.68 -10.55
N TRP A 313 -27.90 -4.75 -11.52
CA TRP A 313 -26.84 -4.36 -12.47
C TRP A 313 -26.66 -2.85 -12.67
N LYS A 314 -27.56 -2.01 -12.17
CA LYS A 314 -27.47 -0.57 -12.35
C LYS A 314 -26.43 -0.02 -11.39
N LEU A 315 -25.44 0.73 -11.90
CA LEU A 315 -24.50 1.42 -11.03
C LEU A 315 -25.22 2.47 -10.19
N SER A 316 -24.85 2.57 -8.91
CA SER A 316 -25.40 3.56 -7.99
C SER A 316 -24.93 4.96 -8.36
N LYS A 317 -25.72 5.96 -7.99
CA LYS A 317 -25.38 7.37 -8.22
C LYS A 317 -24.16 7.79 -7.41
N ASP A 318 -24.06 7.29 -6.17
CA ASP A 318 -22.97 7.61 -5.25
C ASP A 318 -21.66 7.05 -5.76
N PHE A 319 -21.65 5.79 -6.23
CA PHE A 319 -20.46 5.20 -6.83
C PHE A 319 -20.01 5.93 -8.10
N ILE A 320 -20.93 6.40 -8.93
CA ILE A 320 -20.60 7.22 -10.12
C ILE A 320 -20.05 8.58 -9.69
N ALA A 321 -20.61 9.20 -8.64
CA ALA A 321 -20.13 10.46 -8.10
C ALA A 321 -18.68 10.32 -7.57
N ASP A 322 -18.36 9.23 -6.89
CA ASP A 322 -17.00 8.94 -6.44
C ASP A 322 -16.01 8.77 -7.59
N ILE A 323 -16.40 8.07 -8.67
CA ILE A 323 -15.55 7.96 -9.87
C ILE A 323 -15.27 9.34 -10.46
N ASN A 324 -16.29 10.19 -10.60
CA ASN A 324 -16.14 11.55 -11.11
C ASN A 324 -15.27 12.42 -10.19
N TYR A 325 -15.41 12.27 -8.88
CA TYR A 325 -14.56 12.94 -7.90
C TYR A 325 -13.09 12.51 -8.04
N LEU A 326 -12.82 11.21 -8.16
CA LEU A 326 -11.46 10.69 -8.38
C LEU A 326 -10.87 11.19 -9.70
N GLU A 327 -11.67 11.28 -10.76
CA GLU A 327 -11.25 11.85 -12.04
C GLU A 327 -10.87 13.32 -11.89
N ALA A 328 -11.69 14.13 -11.21
CA ALA A 328 -11.42 15.53 -10.94
C ALA A 328 -10.14 15.73 -10.12
N VAL A 329 -9.92 14.92 -9.09
CA VAL A 329 -8.69 14.90 -8.28
C VAL A 329 -7.47 14.54 -9.13
N ASN A 330 -7.60 13.54 -10.00
CA ASN A 330 -6.49 13.08 -10.85
C ASN A 330 -6.25 13.97 -12.08
N SER A 331 -7.17 14.86 -12.41
CA SER A 331 -7.02 15.86 -13.49
C SER A 331 -6.41 17.20 -13.02
N GLY A 332 -6.00 17.30 -11.76
CA GLY A 332 -5.39 18.52 -11.22
C GLY A 332 -6.37 19.46 -10.53
N GLY A 333 -7.38 18.91 -9.85
CA GLY A 333 -8.35 19.65 -9.05
C GLY A 333 -7.70 20.58 -8.02
N ASN A 334 -8.39 21.64 -7.63
CA ASN A 334 -7.87 22.67 -6.74
C ASN A 334 -7.99 22.29 -5.25
N TYR A 335 -7.25 21.25 -4.86
CA TYR A 335 -7.16 20.77 -3.48
C TYR A 335 -5.72 20.86 -2.96
N PRO A 336 -5.47 21.12 -1.65
CA PRO A 336 -4.12 21.21 -1.10
C PRO A 336 -3.26 19.98 -1.39
N TRP A 337 -3.84 18.78 -1.26
CA TRP A 337 -3.14 17.51 -1.54
C TRP A 337 -2.89 17.25 -3.02
N VAL A 338 -3.53 18.00 -3.92
CA VAL A 338 -3.30 17.93 -5.37
C VAL A 338 -2.21 18.90 -5.80
N VAL A 339 -2.20 20.11 -5.19
CA VAL A 339 -1.22 21.18 -5.53
C VAL A 339 0.23 20.74 -5.30
N GLN A 340 0.49 19.82 -4.39
CA GLN A 340 1.84 19.26 -4.18
C GLN A 340 2.45 18.59 -5.43
N TRP A 341 1.63 18.27 -6.43
CA TRP A 341 2.09 17.62 -7.67
C TRP A 341 2.36 18.61 -8.81
N VAL A 342 2.01 19.88 -8.63
CA VAL A 342 2.27 20.91 -9.65
C VAL A 342 3.75 20.99 -9.99
N GLY A 343 4.07 20.99 -11.28
CA GLY A 343 5.43 21.06 -11.79
C GLY A 343 6.26 19.77 -11.62
N ARG A 344 5.69 18.69 -11.09
CA ARG A 344 6.37 17.38 -11.01
C ARG A 344 6.10 16.57 -12.28
N ASN A 345 7.14 15.92 -12.79
CA ASN A 345 6.98 14.99 -13.90
C ASN A 345 6.26 13.71 -13.44
N THR A 346 5.16 13.36 -14.09
CA THR A 346 4.27 12.26 -13.68
C THR A 346 4.90 10.87 -13.79
N LEU A 347 5.99 10.70 -14.55
CA LEU A 347 6.73 9.43 -14.67
C LEU A 347 8.02 9.45 -13.84
N LEU A 348 8.83 10.50 -13.95
CA LEU A 348 10.15 10.54 -13.30
C LEU A 348 10.02 10.65 -11.79
N TYR A 349 9.06 11.43 -11.30
CA TYR A 349 8.86 11.62 -9.86
C TYR A 349 8.52 10.32 -9.12
N PRO A 350 7.52 9.50 -9.57
CA PRO A 350 7.27 8.22 -8.91
C PRO A 350 8.43 7.24 -9.04
N LEU A 351 9.16 7.21 -10.16
CA LEU A 351 10.35 6.37 -10.28
C LEU A 351 11.46 6.76 -9.29
N GLU A 352 11.71 8.06 -9.12
CA GLU A 352 12.64 8.57 -8.12
C GLU A 352 12.17 8.23 -6.69
N SER A 353 10.88 8.40 -6.41
CA SER A 353 10.28 8.07 -5.11
C SER A 353 10.32 6.57 -4.81
N ILE A 354 10.10 5.71 -5.82
CA ILE A 354 10.28 4.26 -5.69
C ILE A 354 11.73 3.93 -5.36
N PHE A 355 12.68 4.57 -6.05
CA PHE A 355 14.12 4.32 -5.87
C PHE A 355 14.57 4.62 -4.44
N TRP A 356 14.20 5.77 -3.88
CA TRP A 356 14.67 6.19 -2.56
C TRP A 356 13.79 5.68 -1.41
N SER A 357 12.48 5.87 -1.50
CA SER A 357 11.56 5.66 -0.38
C SER A 357 10.72 4.39 -0.53
N GLY A 358 10.35 4.02 -1.77
CA GLY A 358 9.46 2.89 -2.01
C GLY A 358 10.12 1.52 -1.84
N MET A 359 11.21 1.28 -2.55
CA MET A 359 12.00 0.03 -2.50
C MET A 359 13.35 0.21 -1.81
N GLY A 360 13.89 1.42 -1.81
CA GLY A 360 15.29 1.69 -1.48
C GLY A 360 16.24 1.38 -2.66
N PRO A 361 17.44 2.00 -2.68
CA PRO A 361 18.33 1.95 -3.84
C PRO A 361 18.76 0.54 -4.23
N ALA A 362 19.11 -0.30 -3.25
CA ALA A 362 19.62 -1.64 -3.53
C ALA A 362 18.56 -2.55 -4.17
N ILE A 363 17.31 -2.55 -3.65
CA ILE A 363 16.22 -3.34 -4.24
C ILE A 363 15.91 -2.80 -5.64
N SER A 364 15.83 -1.49 -5.82
CA SER A 364 15.56 -0.86 -7.12
C SER A 364 16.60 -1.22 -8.17
N ILE A 365 17.89 -1.20 -7.83
CA ILE A 365 18.97 -1.64 -8.72
C ILE A 365 18.81 -3.11 -9.11
N THR A 366 18.49 -3.98 -8.13
CA THR A 366 18.29 -5.41 -8.43
C THR A 366 17.07 -5.65 -9.32
N VAL A 367 15.99 -4.89 -9.13
CA VAL A 367 14.78 -4.95 -9.98
C VAL A 367 15.09 -4.50 -11.41
N CYS A 368 15.79 -3.38 -11.59
CA CYS A 368 16.19 -2.91 -12.91
C CYS A 368 17.07 -3.94 -13.64
N LEU A 369 18.07 -4.51 -12.94
CA LEU A 369 18.92 -5.57 -13.48
C LEU A 369 18.10 -6.80 -13.87
N GLY A 370 17.20 -7.24 -12.99
CA GLY A 370 16.36 -8.41 -13.22
C GLY A 370 15.37 -8.22 -14.37
N LEU A 371 14.79 -7.04 -14.51
CA LEU A 371 13.92 -6.69 -15.66
C LEU A 371 14.70 -6.73 -16.97
N ALA A 372 15.90 -6.13 -17.01
CA ALA A 372 16.76 -6.16 -18.19
C ALA A 372 17.15 -7.60 -18.59
N LEU A 373 17.50 -8.43 -17.59
CA LEU A 373 17.79 -9.85 -17.81
C LEU A 373 16.54 -10.64 -18.23
N GLY A 374 15.37 -10.33 -17.69
CA GLY A 374 14.09 -10.91 -18.08
C GLY A 374 13.74 -10.61 -19.55
N ILE A 375 13.90 -9.36 -19.98
CA ILE A 375 13.72 -8.96 -21.39
C ILE A 375 14.70 -9.74 -22.28
N ARG A 376 15.96 -9.87 -21.87
CA ARG A 376 16.96 -10.70 -22.60
C ARG A 376 16.52 -12.16 -22.70
N GLU A 377 15.94 -12.76 -21.63
CA GLU A 377 15.41 -14.14 -21.66
C GLU A 377 14.27 -14.28 -22.68
N ILE A 378 13.39 -13.27 -22.80
CA ILE A 378 12.33 -13.27 -23.82
C ILE A 378 12.93 -13.25 -25.21
N ILE A 379 13.86 -12.34 -25.47
CA ILE A 379 14.43 -12.11 -26.82
C ILE A 379 15.30 -13.30 -27.25
N ARG A 380 16.20 -13.77 -26.37
CA ARG A 380 17.19 -14.81 -26.73
C ARG A 380 16.67 -16.23 -26.56
N ASN A 381 15.97 -16.48 -25.45
CA ASN A 381 15.56 -17.82 -25.04
C ASN A 381 14.07 -18.09 -25.28
N GLN A 382 13.35 -17.12 -25.85
CA GLN A 382 11.91 -17.20 -26.14
C GLN A 382 11.06 -17.59 -24.93
N ASN A 383 11.50 -17.16 -23.73
CA ASN A 383 10.77 -17.42 -22.49
C ASN A 383 9.60 -16.42 -22.34
N PHE A 384 8.55 -16.62 -23.14
CA PHE A 384 7.43 -15.67 -23.27
C PHE A 384 6.48 -15.64 -22.06
N ILE A 385 6.57 -16.60 -21.13
CA ILE A 385 5.80 -16.53 -19.88
C ILE A 385 6.07 -15.25 -19.09
N LEU A 386 7.29 -14.70 -19.24
CA LEU A 386 7.69 -13.43 -18.62
C LEU A 386 6.88 -12.23 -19.12
N LEU A 387 6.20 -12.33 -20.26
CA LEU A 387 5.32 -11.27 -20.75
C LEU A 387 4.11 -11.07 -19.82
N ALA A 388 3.62 -12.10 -19.14
CA ALA A 388 2.48 -11.97 -18.25
C ALA A 388 2.75 -11.06 -17.03
N PRO A 389 3.80 -11.26 -16.22
CA PRO A 389 4.13 -10.34 -15.15
C PRO A 389 4.57 -8.95 -15.69
N LEU A 390 5.25 -8.89 -16.82
CA LEU A 390 5.65 -7.61 -17.43
C LEU A 390 4.45 -6.80 -17.93
N SER A 391 3.42 -7.44 -18.50
CA SER A 391 2.20 -6.73 -18.94
C SER A 391 1.47 -6.09 -17.76
N ALA A 392 1.37 -6.77 -16.62
CA ALA A 392 0.81 -6.21 -15.40
C ALA A 392 1.59 -4.98 -14.91
N ILE A 393 2.94 -5.08 -14.89
CA ILE A 393 3.81 -3.95 -14.52
C ILE A 393 3.61 -2.79 -15.48
N CYS A 394 3.70 -3.03 -16.80
CA CYS A 394 3.59 -1.99 -17.80
C CYS A 394 2.24 -1.26 -17.76
N VAL A 395 1.13 -1.99 -17.67
CA VAL A 395 -0.21 -1.38 -17.64
C VAL A 395 -0.39 -0.50 -16.42
N MET A 396 0.03 -0.95 -15.24
CA MET A 396 -0.07 -0.16 -14.01
C MET A 396 0.84 1.07 -14.02
N VAL A 397 2.08 0.94 -14.51
CA VAL A 397 3.00 2.07 -14.66
C VAL A 397 2.44 3.09 -15.66
N CYS A 398 1.91 2.63 -16.81
CA CYS A 398 1.29 3.51 -17.79
C CYS A 398 0.08 4.26 -17.23
N LEU A 399 -0.74 3.61 -16.39
CA LEU A 399 -1.86 4.28 -15.72
C LEU A 399 -1.35 5.41 -14.81
N VAL A 400 -0.42 5.10 -13.92
CA VAL A 400 0.10 6.09 -12.95
C VAL A 400 0.82 7.24 -13.66
N ALA A 401 1.52 6.96 -14.76
CA ALA A 401 2.19 7.99 -15.57
C ALA A 401 1.23 8.98 -16.24
N GLN A 402 -0.05 8.63 -16.37
CA GLN A 402 -1.09 9.50 -16.93
C GLN A 402 -1.81 10.33 -15.86
N GLN A 403 -1.64 10.00 -14.58
CA GLN A 403 -2.33 10.70 -13.49
C GLN A 403 -1.58 11.96 -13.09
N PHE A 404 -2.32 13.03 -12.80
CA PHE A 404 -1.74 14.23 -12.22
C PHE A 404 -1.16 13.98 -10.83
N ASN A 405 -1.77 13.08 -10.07
CA ASN A 405 -1.33 12.63 -8.74
C ASN A 405 -0.50 11.34 -8.82
N PRO A 406 0.81 11.38 -9.07
CA PRO A 406 1.63 10.19 -9.29
C PRO A 406 2.08 9.55 -7.96
N LEU A 407 1.13 9.16 -7.12
CA LEU A 407 1.39 8.54 -5.82
C LEU A 407 1.98 7.15 -5.98
N ILE A 408 3.13 6.89 -5.36
CA ILE A 408 3.81 5.58 -5.44
C ILE A 408 2.98 4.42 -4.85
N ARG A 409 2.05 4.71 -3.93
CA ARG A 409 1.12 3.71 -3.38
C ARG A 409 0.20 3.09 -4.45
N TYR A 410 -0.06 3.79 -5.54
CA TYR A 410 -0.84 3.24 -6.66
C TYR A 410 -0.11 2.14 -7.41
N LEU A 411 1.21 2.09 -7.29
CA LEU A 411 2.06 1.04 -7.87
C LEU A 411 2.33 -0.13 -6.89
N LEU A 412 1.90 -0.04 -5.63
CA LEU A 412 2.15 -1.10 -4.64
C LEU A 412 1.71 -2.49 -5.13
N PRO A 413 0.58 -2.67 -5.86
CA PRO A 413 0.14 -3.98 -6.34
C PRO A 413 1.13 -4.69 -7.30
N ILE A 414 2.04 -3.96 -7.95
CA ILE A 414 3.04 -4.54 -8.84
C ILE A 414 4.42 -4.73 -8.21
N TYR A 415 4.65 -4.18 -6.99
CA TYR A 415 5.94 -4.36 -6.29
C TYR A 415 6.33 -5.82 -6.11
N PRO A 416 5.43 -6.72 -5.63
CA PRO A 416 5.75 -8.13 -5.47
C PRO A 416 6.22 -8.77 -6.78
N THR A 417 5.54 -8.43 -7.87
CA THR A 417 5.88 -8.93 -9.21
C THR A 417 7.22 -8.38 -9.71
N ALA A 418 7.49 -7.09 -9.52
CA ALA A 418 8.76 -6.46 -9.87
C ALA A 418 9.93 -7.01 -9.02
N ILE A 419 9.70 -7.25 -7.74
CA ILE A 419 10.70 -7.82 -6.81
C ILE A 419 11.10 -9.25 -7.18
N VAL A 420 10.21 -10.01 -7.83
CA VAL A 420 10.59 -11.34 -8.37
C VAL A 420 11.70 -11.20 -9.41
N PHE A 421 11.66 -10.18 -10.25
CA PHE A 421 12.78 -9.87 -11.17
C PHE A 421 14.02 -9.43 -10.38
N GLY A 422 13.87 -8.68 -9.28
CA GLY A 422 14.99 -8.32 -8.40
C GLY A 422 15.72 -9.55 -7.82
N GLY A 423 14.96 -10.51 -7.30
CA GLY A 423 15.51 -11.81 -6.86
C GLY A 423 16.21 -12.58 -8.00
N TYR A 424 15.68 -12.49 -9.22
CA TYR A 424 16.32 -13.05 -10.40
C TYR A 424 17.65 -12.34 -10.75
N GLY A 425 17.69 -11.03 -10.63
CA GLY A 425 18.92 -10.23 -10.79
C GLY A 425 20.03 -10.65 -9.83
N ILE A 426 19.72 -10.74 -8.52
CA ILE A 426 20.67 -11.23 -7.49
C ILE A 426 21.11 -12.67 -7.79
N TYR A 427 20.18 -13.55 -8.15
CA TYR A 427 20.50 -14.94 -8.49
C TYR A 427 21.45 -15.05 -9.68
N LYS A 428 21.27 -14.25 -10.72
CA LYS A 428 22.17 -14.24 -11.89
C LYS A 428 23.56 -13.69 -11.54
N LEU A 429 23.66 -12.64 -10.72
CA LEU A 429 24.94 -12.16 -10.20
C LEU A 429 25.66 -13.24 -9.40
N TRP A 430 24.93 -13.94 -8.53
CA TRP A 430 25.47 -15.02 -7.71
C TRP A 430 25.99 -16.19 -8.55
N ILE A 431 25.24 -16.64 -9.57
CA ILE A 431 25.67 -17.72 -10.46
C ILE A 431 26.86 -17.29 -11.31
N PHE A 432 26.83 -16.06 -11.84
CA PHE A 432 27.96 -15.51 -12.60
C PHE A 432 29.26 -15.57 -11.76
N GLY A 433 29.15 -15.27 -10.46
CA GLY A 433 30.26 -15.38 -9.53
C GLY A 433 30.75 -16.81 -9.25
N LYS A 434 29.93 -17.84 -9.53
CA LYS A 434 30.28 -19.26 -9.31
C LYS A 434 30.81 -19.98 -10.56
N VAL A 435 30.75 -19.36 -11.73
CA VAL A 435 31.28 -19.97 -12.95
C VAL A 435 32.79 -20.10 -12.80
N LYS A 436 33.26 -21.35 -12.69
CA LYS A 436 34.69 -21.68 -12.80
C LYS A 436 35.13 -21.34 -14.20
N VAL A 437 35.85 -20.24 -14.34
CA VAL A 437 36.50 -19.92 -15.61
C VAL A 437 37.81 -20.65 -15.62
N GLU A 438 37.90 -21.68 -16.43
CA GLU A 438 39.16 -22.30 -16.79
C GLU A 438 40.06 -21.24 -17.48
N GLU A 439 41.19 -20.96 -16.83
CA GLU A 439 42.39 -20.38 -17.42
C GLU A 439 42.49 -18.89 -17.82
N LYS A 440 41.73 -17.92 -17.31
CA LYS A 440 42.18 -16.51 -17.44
C LYS A 440 42.04 -15.74 -16.16
N TYR A 441 43.14 -15.30 -15.59
CA TYR A 441 43.27 -14.54 -14.32
C TYR A 441 42.29 -13.35 -14.20
N SER A 442 42.00 -12.69 -15.28
CA SER A 442 41.09 -11.55 -15.38
C SER A 442 39.61 -11.93 -15.10
N TRP A 443 39.16 -13.11 -15.49
CA TRP A 443 37.78 -13.56 -15.32
C TRP A 443 37.48 -14.05 -13.88
N SER A 444 38.49 -14.50 -13.15
CA SER A 444 38.33 -14.90 -11.75
C SER A 444 38.01 -13.71 -10.84
N VAL A 445 38.52 -12.52 -11.14
CA VAL A 445 38.22 -11.28 -10.42
C VAL A 445 36.78 -10.83 -10.71
N LEU A 446 36.35 -10.85 -11.98
CA LEU A 446 34.97 -10.50 -12.35
C LEU A 446 33.93 -11.45 -11.74
N SER A 447 34.25 -12.76 -11.65
CA SER A 447 33.31 -13.71 -11.04
C SER A 447 33.18 -13.49 -9.54
N LYS A 448 34.27 -13.24 -8.81
CA LYS A 448 34.24 -12.87 -7.40
C LYS A 448 33.45 -11.56 -7.18
N ALA A 449 33.61 -10.58 -8.07
CA ALA A 449 32.86 -9.34 -8.04
C ALA A 449 31.35 -9.57 -8.14
N GLY A 450 30.88 -10.50 -8.99
CA GLY A 450 29.47 -10.87 -9.08
C GLY A 450 28.89 -11.41 -7.78
N THR A 451 29.61 -12.31 -7.10
CA THR A 451 29.17 -12.85 -5.79
C THR A 451 29.16 -11.77 -4.71
N ILE A 452 30.21 -10.93 -4.68
CA ILE A 452 30.32 -9.81 -3.70
C ILE A 452 29.20 -8.81 -3.95
N SER A 453 28.91 -8.43 -5.21
CA SER A 453 27.84 -7.52 -5.54
C SER A 453 26.46 -8.07 -5.13
N ALA A 454 26.20 -9.36 -5.36
CA ALA A 454 24.96 -10.01 -4.94
C ALA A 454 24.79 -9.98 -3.40
N ALA A 455 25.84 -10.30 -2.66
CA ALA A 455 25.85 -10.25 -1.20
C ALA A 455 25.66 -8.82 -0.68
N LEU A 456 26.38 -7.85 -1.26
CA LEU A 456 26.28 -6.44 -0.88
C LEU A 456 24.87 -5.88 -1.11
N LEU A 457 24.30 -6.09 -2.29
CA LEU A 457 22.95 -5.63 -2.63
C LEU A 457 21.91 -6.23 -1.68
N LEU A 458 22.03 -7.52 -1.35
CA LEU A 458 21.13 -8.16 -0.40
C LEU A 458 21.29 -7.58 1.02
N SER A 459 22.52 -7.39 1.49
CA SER A 459 22.80 -6.83 2.81
C SER A 459 22.33 -5.39 2.94
N VAL A 460 22.54 -4.56 1.92
CA VAL A 460 22.05 -3.17 1.89
C VAL A 460 20.52 -3.13 1.85
N SER A 461 19.87 -4.08 1.15
CA SER A 461 18.40 -4.18 1.14
C SER A 461 17.86 -4.48 2.55
N ILE A 462 18.47 -5.44 3.25
CA ILE A 462 18.09 -5.78 4.63
C ILE A 462 18.35 -4.60 5.57
N PHE A 463 19.52 -3.97 5.45
CA PHE A 463 19.88 -2.80 6.26
C PHE A 463 18.88 -1.66 6.06
N TRP A 464 18.47 -1.36 4.82
CA TRP A 464 17.54 -0.29 4.51
C TRP A 464 16.16 -0.51 5.13
N GLY A 465 15.59 -1.72 5.01
CA GLY A 465 14.31 -2.06 5.65
C GLY A 465 14.39 -2.06 7.18
N ALA A 466 15.50 -2.55 7.75
CA ALA A 466 15.74 -2.48 9.20
C ALA A 466 15.86 -1.04 9.70
N ALA A 467 16.57 -0.19 8.97
CA ALA A 467 16.67 1.24 9.27
C ALA A 467 15.32 1.96 9.20
N PHE A 468 14.46 1.55 8.25
CA PHE A 468 13.10 2.09 8.15
C PHE A 468 12.28 1.75 9.41
N ILE A 469 12.25 0.50 9.83
CA ILE A 469 11.54 0.10 11.06
C ILE A 469 12.12 0.81 12.29
N ASN A 470 13.45 0.85 12.42
CA ASN A 470 14.08 1.46 13.58
C ASN A 470 13.84 2.97 13.66
N GLY A 471 14.03 3.70 12.58
CA GLY A 471 13.93 5.16 12.58
C GLY A 471 12.50 5.69 12.54
N VAL A 472 11.54 4.92 11.97
CA VAL A 472 10.16 5.37 11.80
C VAL A 472 9.24 4.77 12.86
N TYR A 473 9.24 3.45 13.05
CA TYR A 473 8.29 2.78 13.94
C TYR A 473 8.81 2.53 15.36
N ASN A 474 10.12 2.52 15.58
CA ASN A 474 10.70 2.41 16.92
C ASN A 474 10.85 3.78 17.61
N SER A 475 10.64 4.87 16.86
CA SER A 475 10.66 6.24 17.36
C SER A 475 9.23 6.74 17.62
N THR A 476 9.07 7.64 18.59
CA THR A 476 7.79 8.31 18.83
C THR A 476 7.38 9.11 17.58
N HIS A 477 6.09 9.09 17.24
CA HIS A 477 5.60 9.86 16.10
C HIS A 477 5.84 11.37 16.28
N PRO A 478 6.35 12.12 15.27
CA PRO A 478 6.76 13.52 15.42
C PRO A 478 5.67 14.45 15.98
N LYS A 479 4.41 14.27 15.62
CA LYS A 479 3.30 15.07 16.15
C LYS A 479 3.05 14.80 17.64
N ILE A 480 3.26 13.56 18.11
CA ILE A 480 3.16 13.19 19.52
C ILE A 480 4.31 13.80 20.30
N GLU A 481 5.52 13.68 19.79
CA GLU A 481 6.72 14.27 20.40
C GLU A 481 6.60 15.79 20.47
N ALA A 482 6.17 16.45 19.38
CA ALA A 482 5.90 17.88 19.34
C ALA A 482 4.84 18.29 20.36
N SER A 483 3.74 17.54 20.49
CA SER A 483 2.69 17.82 21.47
C SER A 483 3.20 17.73 22.91
N THR A 484 4.02 16.73 23.21
CA THR A 484 4.67 16.58 24.50
C THR A 484 5.62 17.74 24.80
N TRP A 485 6.41 18.16 23.80
CA TRP A 485 7.32 19.29 23.93
C TRP A 485 6.56 20.60 24.13
N ILE A 486 5.50 20.88 23.36
CA ILE A 486 4.64 22.05 23.50
C ILE A 486 4.08 22.12 24.92
N ASN A 487 3.49 21.04 25.41
CA ASN A 487 2.92 20.98 26.76
C ASN A 487 3.95 21.19 27.88
N LYS A 488 5.20 20.82 27.64
CA LYS A 488 6.28 20.99 28.62
C LYS A 488 6.87 22.41 28.60
N ASN A 489 7.04 23.03 27.41
CA ASN A 489 7.90 24.21 27.22
C ASN A 489 7.11 25.48 26.93
N ILE A 490 5.82 25.40 26.58
CA ILE A 490 4.98 26.56 26.29
C ILE A 490 4.00 26.79 27.43
N ASP A 491 3.81 28.04 27.82
CA ASP A 491 2.90 28.41 28.91
C ASP A 491 1.44 28.26 28.48
N ALA A 492 0.59 27.86 29.44
CA ALA A 492 -0.85 27.80 29.23
C ALA A 492 -1.40 29.21 28.91
N GLY A 493 -2.33 29.28 27.96
CA GLY A 493 -2.90 30.55 27.50
C GLY A 493 -2.18 31.17 26.31
N SER A 494 -0.98 30.69 25.94
CA SER A 494 -0.32 31.10 24.70
C SER A 494 -1.15 30.81 23.46
N THR A 495 -1.05 31.63 22.45
CA THR A 495 -1.76 31.48 21.17
C THR A 495 -0.87 30.78 20.14
N LEU A 496 -1.32 29.64 19.66
CA LEU A 496 -0.64 28.82 18.65
C LEU A 496 -1.35 28.92 17.32
N THR A 497 -0.60 28.91 16.21
CA THR A 497 -1.21 28.77 14.89
C THR A 497 -1.47 27.31 14.54
N SER A 498 -2.46 27.10 13.68
CA SER A 498 -2.68 25.83 12.95
C SER A 498 -3.02 26.14 11.50
N GLN A 499 -2.85 25.16 10.60
CA GLN A 499 -3.24 25.30 9.21
C GLN A 499 -4.61 24.68 8.95
N LEU A 500 -5.43 25.27 8.08
CA LEU A 500 -6.80 24.81 7.81
C LEU A 500 -6.89 23.34 7.38
N TRP A 501 -5.91 22.83 6.67
CA TRP A 501 -5.92 21.48 6.11
C TRP A 501 -4.98 20.51 6.83
N ASP A 502 -4.61 20.82 8.08
CA ASP A 502 -3.74 19.98 8.89
C ASP A 502 -4.28 19.85 10.33
N ASP A 503 -3.81 18.83 11.03
CA ASP A 503 -4.18 18.65 12.43
C ASP A 503 -3.48 19.70 13.30
N SER A 504 -4.23 20.34 14.18
CA SER A 504 -3.67 21.31 15.13
C SER A 504 -2.85 20.60 16.21
N LEU A 505 -1.76 21.25 16.64
CA LEU A 505 -0.95 20.80 17.77
C LEU A 505 -1.08 21.80 18.94
N PRO A 506 -0.93 21.33 20.19
CA PRO A 506 -0.75 19.93 20.59
C PRO A 506 -2.01 19.10 20.32
N ILE A 507 -1.81 17.78 20.18
CA ILE A 507 -2.91 16.82 20.03
C ILE A 507 -3.84 16.95 21.25
N ARG A 508 -5.13 17.13 20.98
CA ARG A 508 -6.16 17.29 22.02
C ARG A 508 -6.62 15.94 22.52
N ASP A 509 -5.83 15.35 23.39
CA ASP A 509 -6.18 14.11 24.08
C ASP A 509 -5.91 14.30 25.58
N LYS A 510 -6.83 13.82 26.41
CA LYS A 510 -6.73 13.90 27.89
C LYS A 510 -5.43 13.28 28.42
N ASN A 511 -4.88 12.30 27.70
CA ASN A 511 -3.64 11.63 28.07
C ASN A 511 -2.40 12.49 27.89
N PHE A 512 -2.46 13.61 27.14
CA PHE A 512 -1.29 14.44 26.86
C PHE A 512 -1.18 15.66 27.77
N SER A 513 -2.23 16.40 28.05
CA SER A 513 -2.22 17.53 28.98
C SER A 513 -3.58 18.20 29.12
N ASP A 514 -3.84 18.79 30.31
CA ASP A 514 -4.99 19.69 30.58
C ASP A 514 -4.70 21.15 30.21
N LYS A 515 -3.51 21.49 29.72
CA LYS A 515 -3.17 22.86 29.33
C LYS A 515 -4.03 23.32 28.15
N LYS A 516 -4.56 24.52 28.26
CA LYS A 516 -5.37 25.16 27.20
C LYS A 516 -4.53 26.22 26.50
N TYR A 517 -4.60 26.22 25.18
CA TYR A 517 -3.93 27.18 24.28
C TYR A 517 -4.95 27.87 23.42
N GLY A 518 -4.71 29.17 23.13
CA GLY A 518 -5.39 29.88 22.06
C GLY A 518 -5.03 29.21 20.73
N GLN A 519 -5.99 29.13 19.81
CA GLN A 519 -5.77 28.58 18.46
C GLN A 519 -6.17 29.59 17.40
N VAL A 520 -5.25 29.91 16.50
CA VAL A 520 -5.48 30.75 15.34
C VAL A 520 -5.26 29.89 14.09
N GLN A 521 -6.32 29.72 13.30
CA GLN A 521 -6.26 28.89 12.10
C GLN A 521 -5.89 29.72 10.87
N LEU A 522 -4.72 29.48 10.28
CA LEU A 522 -4.26 30.13 9.07
C LEU A 522 -4.84 29.44 7.83
N ASP A 523 -5.55 30.20 7.00
CA ASP A 523 -6.02 29.72 5.70
C ASP A 523 -5.06 30.12 4.58
N LEU A 524 -3.97 29.37 4.48
CA LEU A 524 -2.88 29.63 3.53
C LEU A 524 -3.19 29.13 2.11
N PHE A 525 -4.23 28.31 1.94
CA PHE A 525 -4.58 27.72 0.65
C PHE A 525 -5.62 28.53 -0.15
N ARG A 526 -6.33 29.49 0.45
CA ARG A 526 -7.25 30.33 -0.30
C ARG A 526 -6.53 31.21 -1.31
N PRO A 527 -7.13 31.51 -2.49
CA PRO A 527 -6.57 32.48 -3.44
C PRO A 527 -6.39 33.85 -2.79
N ASP A 528 -5.35 34.58 -3.19
CA ASP A 528 -5.09 35.91 -2.62
C ASP A 528 -6.13 36.99 -3.00
N SER A 529 -6.92 36.71 -4.06
CA SER A 529 -8.10 37.54 -4.43
C SER A 529 -9.29 37.34 -3.49
N TRP A 530 -9.21 36.41 -2.55
CA TRP A 530 -10.29 36.14 -1.62
C TRP A 530 -10.43 37.27 -0.60
N VAL A 531 -11.66 37.67 -0.39
CA VAL A 531 -12.07 38.64 0.64
C VAL A 531 -13.12 37.95 1.49
N ASP A 532 -13.00 38.07 2.78
CA ASP A 532 -13.95 37.52 3.72
C ASP A 532 -15.34 38.12 3.48
N PRO A 533 -16.38 37.34 3.20
CA PRO A 533 -17.71 37.87 2.87
C PRO A 533 -18.42 38.50 4.05
N GLU A 534 -18.05 38.20 5.30
CA GLU A 534 -18.67 38.76 6.49
C GLU A 534 -17.97 40.02 6.96
N THR A 535 -16.64 40.05 6.91
CA THR A 535 -15.83 41.16 7.46
C THR A 535 -15.30 42.12 6.40
N GLY A 536 -15.31 41.74 5.12
CA GLY A 536 -14.70 42.50 4.04
C GLY A 536 -13.18 42.56 4.07
N VAL A 537 -12.52 41.74 4.93
CA VAL A 537 -11.07 41.76 5.10
C VAL A 537 -10.41 40.89 4.03
N SER A 538 -9.35 41.40 3.40
CA SER A 538 -8.57 40.62 2.43
C SER A 538 -7.79 39.49 3.14
N LYS A 539 -7.50 38.39 2.40
CA LYS A 539 -6.67 37.30 2.91
C LYS A 539 -5.34 37.77 3.52
N THR A 540 -4.67 38.70 2.85
CA THR A 540 -3.37 39.21 3.31
C THR A 540 -3.50 39.98 4.62
N SER A 541 -4.52 40.87 4.72
CA SER A 541 -4.77 41.59 5.97
C SER A 541 -5.18 40.68 7.11
N ASN A 542 -6.00 39.66 6.81
CA ASN A 542 -6.38 38.64 7.80
C ASN A 542 -5.18 37.86 8.28
N LEU A 543 -4.30 37.40 7.38
CA LEU A 543 -3.07 36.69 7.73
C LEU A 543 -2.16 37.53 8.63
N LEU A 544 -1.96 38.83 8.33
CA LEU A 544 -1.16 39.70 9.17
C LEU A 544 -1.75 39.87 10.57
N ASN A 545 -3.08 40.07 10.65
CA ASN A 545 -3.78 40.18 11.94
C ASN A 545 -3.68 38.84 12.75
N GLN A 546 -3.76 37.69 12.10
CA GLN A 546 -3.62 36.38 12.73
C GLN A 546 -2.19 36.17 13.26
N LEU A 547 -1.18 36.60 12.53
CA LEU A 547 0.22 36.49 12.96
C LEU A 547 0.52 37.43 14.14
N ASP A 548 -0.04 38.64 14.13
CA ASP A 548 0.12 39.60 15.24
C ASP A 548 -0.50 39.10 16.56
N GLN A 549 -1.54 38.26 16.47
CA GLN A 549 -2.19 37.62 17.62
C GLN A 549 -1.53 36.34 18.09
N SER A 550 -0.51 35.87 17.40
CA SER A 550 0.09 34.53 17.63
C SER A 550 1.42 34.61 18.34
N ASP A 551 1.56 33.88 19.44
CA ASP A 551 2.83 33.75 20.17
C ASP A 551 3.76 32.73 19.49
N TYR A 552 3.19 31.66 18.91
CA TYR A 552 3.94 30.60 18.25
C TYR A 552 3.30 30.20 16.93
N ILE A 553 4.15 30.00 15.91
CA ILE A 553 3.76 29.40 14.63
C ILE A 553 4.07 27.92 14.67
N VAL A 554 3.08 27.09 14.36
CA VAL A 554 3.18 25.63 14.32
C VAL A 554 2.95 25.13 12.90
N GLU A 555 3.98 24.57 12.28
CA GLU A 555 3.93 23.91 10.97
C GLU A 555 3.89 22.40 11.19
N ALA A 556 2.67 21.83 11.22
CA ALA A 556 2.45 20.42 11.57
C ALA A 556 2.78 19.44 10.44
N SER A 557 2.93 19.93 9.20
CA SER A 557 3.37 19.15 8.04
C SER A 557 3.94 20.04 6.93
N ASN A 558 4.60 19.41 5.96
CA ASN A 558 5.12 20.09 4.77
C ASN A 558 4.06 20.28 3.65
N ARG A 559 2.81 19.89 3.88
CA ARG A 559 1.75 19.86 2.87
C ARG A 559 1.57 21.20 2.15
N ILE A 560 1.61 22.31 2.87
CA ILE A 560 1.41 23.66 2.30
C ILE A 560 2.73 24.30 1.91
N TYR A 561 3.73 24.36 2.80
CA TYR A 561 4.99 25.07 2.51
C TYR A 561 5.82 24.41 1.39
N ASP A 562 5.66 23.11 1.16
CA ASP A 562 6.37 22.37 0.11
C ASP A 562 5.60 22.32 -1.22
N SER A 563 4.36 22.83 -1.25
CA SER A 563 3.48 22.78 -2.42
C SER A 563 3.12 24.16 -2.96
N VAL A 564 2.44 24.97 -2.16
CA VAL A 564 1.86 26.26 -2.57
C VAL A 564 2.92 27.26 -3.09
N PRO A 565 4.12 27.39 -2.49
CA PRO A 565 5.17 28.25 -3.03
C PRO A 565 5.70 27.89 -4.42
N ARG A 566 5.34 26.72 -4.96
CA ARG A 566 5.67 26.36 -6.36
C ARG A 566 4.83 27.09 -7.39
N ILE A 567 3.71 27.67 -6.99
CA ILE A 567 2.83 28.47 -7.84
C ILE A 567 2.64 29.88 -7.28
N PRO A 568 3.73 30.67 -7.15
CA PRO A 568 3.72 31.97 -6.50
C PRO A 568 2.82 32.98 -7.22
N ALA A 569 2.58 32.81 -8.53
CA ALA A 569 1.67 33.67 -9.28
C ALA A 569 0.21 33.52 -8.82
N LYS A 570 -0.19 32.34 -8.30
CA LYS A 570 -1.55 32.08 -7.78
C LYS A 570 -1.67 32.41 -6.30
N TYR A 571 -0.60 32.27 -5.53
CA TYR A 571 -0.56 32.45 -4.09
C TYR A 571 0.64 33.33 -3.66
N PRO A 572 0.70 34.60 -4.12
CA PRO A 572 1.82 35.48 -3.81
C PRO A 572 1.98 35.77 -2.32
N ALA A 573 0.90 36.01 -1.56
CA ALA A 573 0.96 36.25 -0.12
C ALA A 573 1.43 35.02 0.67
N THR A 574 0.89 33.84 0.39
CA THR A 574 1.34 32.59 1.04
C THR A 574 2.81 32.29 0.71
N SER A 575 3.23 32.53 -0.52
CA SER A 575 4.62 32.33 -0.93
C SER A 575 5.57 33.32 -0.26
N ALA A 576 5.14 34.57 -0.07
CA ALA A 576 5.87 35.58 0.70
C ALA A 576 5.96 35.18 2.18
N TYR A 577 4.82 34.77 2.78
CA TYR A 577 4.76 34.29 4.16
C TYR A 577 5.80 33.23 4.46
N PHE A 578 5.81 32.12 3.71
CA PHE A 578 6.77 31.05 3.95
C PHE A 578 8.22 31.46 3.69
N ARG A 579 8.47 32.33 2.70
CA ARG A 579 9.81 32.85 2.45
C ARG A 579 10.30 33.66 3.66
N SER A 580 9.49 34.58 4.14
CA SER A 580 9.84 35.44 5.28
C SER A 580 9.88 34.67 6.61
N LEU A 581 9.04 33.64 6.77
CA LEU A 581 9.09 32.75 7.93
C LEU A 581 10.42 32.00 8.01
N PHE A 582 10.82 31.33 6.92
CA PHE A 582 12.04 30.51 6.91
C PHE A 582 13.34 31.35 6.79
N SER A 583 13.28 32.60 6.30
CA SER A 583 14.42 33.53 6.34
C SER A 583 14.57 34.23 7.70
N GLY A 584 13.57 34.16 8.58
CA GLY A 584 13.53 34.87 9.85
C GLY A 584 13.08 36.35 9.74
N GLU A 585 12.80 36.83 8.53
CA GLU A 585 12.32 38.24 8.30
C GLU A 585 10.95 38.51 8.92
N LEU A 586 10.16 37.45 9.20
CA LEU A 586 8.86 37.58 9.85
C LEU A 586 8.95 37.85 11.36
N GLY A 587 10.16 37.86 11.93
CA GLY A 587 10.39 38.09 13.36
C GLY A 587 10.26 36.86 14.24
N PHE A 588 9.87 35.72 13.68
CA PHE A 588 9.85 34.42 14.39
C PHE A 588 11.17 33.67 14.22
N ARG A 589 11.56 32.93 15.26
CA ARG A 589 12.72 32.02 15.22
C ARG A 589 12.27 30.58 15.43
N GLN A 590 12.91 29.64 14.75
CA GLN A 590 12.69 28.22 15.01
C GLN A 590 13.15 27.83 16.40
N VAL A 591 12.28 27.25 17.20
CA VAL A 591 12.53 26.83 18.59
C VAL A 591 12.59 25.30 18.74
N ALA A 592 11.93 24.56 17.87
CA ALA A 592 11.98 23.09 17.84
C ALA A 592 11.69 22.56 16.44
N GLU A 593 12.19 21.35 16.16
CA GLU A 593 11.89 20.56 14.95
C GLU A 593 11.80 19.08 15.34
N PHE A 594 10.77 18.40 14.86
CA PHE A 594 10.51 16.99 15.14
C PHE A 594 10.35 16.24 13.82
N LYS A 595 11.17 15.22 13.61
CA LYS A 595 11.12 14.41 12.39
C LYS A 595 11.60 12.98 12.65
N ASN A 596 11.00 12.02 11.96
CA ASN A 596 11.49 10.65 11.91
C ASN A 596 12.07 10.36 10.54
N THR A 597 13.29 9.85 10.51
CA THR A 597 13.96 9.40 9.28
C THR A 597 14.40 7.96 9.44
N PRO A 598 14.40 7.15 8.37
CA PRO A 598 14.97 5.81 8.44
C PRO A 598 16.42 5.90 8.95
N SER A 599 16.68 5.28 10.09
CA SER A 599 18.00 5.36 10.74
C SER A 599 18.37 4.04 11.42
N LEU A 600 19.66 3.70 11.41
CA LEU A 600 20.19 2.52 12.10
C LEU A 600 21.67 2.75 12.46
N PHE A 601 22.04 2.39 13.68
CA PHE A 601 23.40 2.58 14.21
C PHE A 601 23.92 4.04 14.10
N GLY A 602 23.03 5.03 14.25
CA GLY A 602 23.39 6.45 14.14
C GLY A 602 23.57 6.97 12.70
N LEU A 603 23.25 6.16 11.69
CA LEU A 603 23.25 6.55 10.28
C LEU A 603 21.83 6.87 9.83
N ASP A 604 21.57 8.13 9.51
CA ASP A 604 20.31 8.55 8.88
C ASP A 604 20.36 8.30 7.37
N LEU A 605 19.32 7.66 6.86
CA LEU A 605 19.20 7.38 5.44
C LEU A 605 18.35 8.48 4.76
N PRO A 606 18.67 8.84 3.52
CA PRO A 606 17.86 9.78 2.77
C PRO A 606 16.44 9.21 2.57
N SER A 607 15.44 9.93 3.03
CA SER A 607 14.04 9.67 2.75
C SER A 607 13.46 10.88 2.05
N ARG A 608 12.85 10.68 0.89
CA ARG A 608 12.02 11.66 0.21
C ARG A 608 10.57 11.18 0.32
N ILE A 609 10.02 11.33 1.51
CA ILE A 609 8.60 11.05 1.77
C ILE A 609 7.84 12.36 1.65
#